data_e9f6e74c297387829f2ccf6842cb36ca
#
_entry.id   e9f6e74c297387829f2ccf6842cb36ca
#
_cell.length_a   1.000
_cell.length_b   1.000
_cell.length_c   1.000
_cell.angle_alpha   90.00
_cell.angle_beta   90.00
_cell.angle_gamma   90.00
#
_symmetry.space_group_name_H-M   'P 1'
#
loop_
_entity.id
_entity.type
_entity.pdbx_description
1 polymer ?
#
loop_
_entity_poly.entity_id
_entity_poly.type
_entity_poly.pdbx_seq_one_letter_code
_entity_poly.pdbx_strand_id
1 'polypeptide(L)'
;MVWKQGASPVYDQSNNAGRQREIRRREVVSMSVRRIMGTETEYAVSALGMEHYNPVKLSFDVVGAAANEQTKHIRWDYRQEDPVNDARGTRLERASAHPDLLTDAPQLNITNVIAVNGGRVYVDHAHPEYSAPETDDPFDAVLYDHAGDLIMRECARKASEQTGIAIALHRNNVDGKGASWGTHENYMMLRSVPFDQVAKLMTAHFVARQIFTGSGRVGIGERSETAGYQLSQRADYFHMKVGLQTTFDRPIINTRDESHSTDAYRRLHVIVGDANRMDVPQALKLGTTSMLLWLLEHAEEAGLNIDEALEPIMLADPVSACLLYTSDAADELDGVD
;
A
#
# COMPACT_ATOMS: atom_id res chain seq x y z
N MET A 1 39.44 -35.85 46.89
CA MET A 1 38.33 -34.88 46.82
C MET A 1 38.93 -33.55 46.40
N VAL A 2 38.73 -33.15 45.14
CA VAL A 2 39.27 -31.89 44.57
C VAL A 2 38.08 -30.96 44.35
N TRP A 3 38.07 -29.87 45.07
CA TRP A 3 37.09 -28.80 44.88
C TRP A 3 37.52 -27.94 43.68
N LYS A 4 36.69 -27.89 42.62
CA LYS A 4 36.84 -26.92 41.52
C LYS A 4 36.24 -25.58 41.97
N GLN A 5 37.08 -24.54 41.95
CA GLN A 5 36.65 -23.15 42.13
C GLN A 5 35.72 -22.75 40.97
N GLY A 6 34.54 -22.27 41.33
CA GLY A 6 33.59 -21.71 40.38
C GLY A 6 34.07 -20.35 39.88
N ALA A 7 34.06 -20.16 38.58
CA ALA A 7 34.25 -18.86 37.94
C ALA A 7 33.05 -17.94 38.21
N SER A 8 33.31 -16.74 38.67
CA SER A 8 32.30 -15.66 38.77
C SER A 8 31.74 -15.33 37.39
N PRO A 9 30.44 -15.10 37.24
CA PRO A 9 29.92 -14.67 35.97
C PRO A 9 30.41 -13.25 35.65
N VAL A 10 31.13 -13.12 34.56
CA VAL A 10 31.45 -11.81 33.95
C VAL A 10 30.14 -11.19 33.53
N TYR A 11 29.76 -10.12 34.19
CA TYR A 11 28.56 -9.32 33.83
C TYR A 11 28.83 -8.63 32.51
N ASP A 12 28.24 -9.13 31.44
CA ASP A 12 28.36 -8.56 30.10
C ASP A 12 27.56 -7.26 30.02
N GLN A 13 28.26 -6.13 30.09
CA GLN A 13 27.67 -4.78 29.98
C GLN A 13 27.07 -4.49 28.60
N SER A 14 27.41 -5.28 27.57
CA SER A 14 26.82 -5.11 26.22
C SER A 14 25.34 -5.49 26.17
N ASN A 15 24.90 -6.45 26.98
CA ASN A 15 23.51 -6.87 27.09
C ASN A 15 22.61 -5.82 27.76
N ASN A 16 23.18 -4.93 28.59
CA ASN A 16 22.38 -3.91 29.29
C ASN A 16 22.05 -2.72 28.38
N ALA A 17 22.94 -2.35 27.45
CA ALA A 17 22.70 -1.30 26.49
C ALA A 17 21.67 -1.72 25.43
N GLY A 18 21.69 -2.97 24.99
CA GLY A 18 20.69 -3.56 24.11
C GLY A 18 19.30 -3.61 24.75
N ARG A 19 19.24 -4.09 26.00
CA ARG A 19 18.00 -4.17 26.79
C ARG A 19 17.41 -2.79 27.12
N GLN A 20 18.26 -1.80 27.43
CA GLN A 20 17.80 -0.43 27.66
C GLN A 20 17.33 0.26 26.37
N ARG A 21 17.95 -0.04 25.21
CA ARG A 21 17.45 0.42 23.89
C ARG A 21 16.14 -0.22 23.52
N GLU A 22 15.95 -1.48 23.82
CA GLU A 22 14.70 -2.22 23.58
C GLU A 22 13.58 -1.77 24.53
N ILE A 23 13.88 -1.50 25.81
CA ILE A 23 12.93 -0.92 26.78
C ILE A 23 12.55 0.49 26.37
N ARG A 24 13.51 1.36 25.98
CA ARG A 24 13.21 2.71 25.46
C ARG A 24 12.42 2.66 24.14
N ARG A 25 12.72 1.72 23.26
CA ARG A 25 11.97 1.52 22.03
C ARG A 25 10.53 1.09 22.33
N ARG A 26 10.31 0.21 23.30
CA ARG A 26 8.96 -0.19 23.75
C ARG A 26 8.21 0.94 24.47
N GLU A 27 8.88 1.75 25.26
CA GLU A 27 8.26 2.91 25.93
C GLU A 27 7.89 4.03 24.94
N VAL A 28 8.73 4.29 23.92
CA VAL A 28 8.42 5.23 22.84
C VAL A 28 7.29 4.70 21.96
N VAL A 29 7.26 3.38 21.70
CA VAL A 29 6.21 2.71 20.92
C VAL A 29 4.87 2.66 21.68
N SER A 30 4.89 2.70 23.04
CA SER A 30 3.63 2.75 23.83
C SER A 30 2.87 4.09 23.73
N MET A 31 3.51 5.13 23.17
CA MET A 31 2.88 6.43 22.89
C MET A 31 2.42 6.57 21.44
N SER A 32 2.65 5.57 20.58
CA SER A 32 2.19 5.59 19.20
C SER A 32 0.74 5.09 19.09
N VAL A 33 -0.01 5.66 18.14
CA VAL A 33 -1.33 5.15 17.76
C VAL A 33 -1.16 3.74 17.16
N ARG A 34 -1.74 2.74 17.84
CA ARG A 34 -1.75 1.36 17.36
C ARG A 34 -2.95 1.14 16.45
N ARG A 35 -2.69 0.73 15.22
CA ARG A 35 -3.72 0.44 14.22
C ARG A 35 -3.25 -0.69 13.32
N ILE A 36 -4.08 -1.70 13.15
CA ILE A 36 -3.81 -2.74 12.16
C ILE A 36 -3.77 -2.11 10.76
N MET A 37 -2.65 -2.31 10.08
CA MET A 37 -2.39 -1.79 8.75
C MET A 37 -1.51 -2.76 7.96
N GLY A 38 -1.50 -2.61 6.64
CA GLY A 38 -0.63 -3.34 5.73
C GLY A 38 -0.53 -2.65 4.39
N THR A 39 0.42 -3.06 3.58
CA THR A 39 0.66 -2.53 2.23
C THR A 39 0.53 -3.62 1.19
N GLU A 40 0.13 -3.23 -0.01
CA GLU A 40 0.12 -4.05 -1.22
C GLU A 40 1.00 -3.34 -2.26
N THR A 41 1.93 -4.06 -2.87
CA THR A 41 2.85 -3.48 -3.85
C THR A 41 2.84 -4.30 -5.13
N GLU A 42 2.44 -3.67 -6.22
CA GLU A 42 2.52 -4.22 -7.57
C GLU A 42 3.90 -3.94 -8.18
N TYR A 43 4.38 -4.88 -8.97
CA TYR A 43 5.63 -4.75 -9.71
C TYR A 43 5.39 -4.89 -11.20
N ALA A 44 5.94 -3.97 -12.00
CA ALA A 44 6.04 -4.26 -13.42
C ALA A 44 7.09 -5.34 -13.67
N VAL A 45 6.90 -6.13 -14.72
CA VAL A 45 7.77 -7.23 -15.08
C VAL A 45 8.30 -7.06 -16.50
N SER A 46 9.58 -7.36 -16.72
CA SER A 46 10.19 -7.35 -18.05
C SER A 46 11.13 -8.53 -18.24
N ALA A 47 11.30 -8.92 -19.52
CA ALA A 47 12.32 -9.87 -19.95
C ALA A 47 13.52 -9.10 -20.50
N LEU A 48 14.65 -9.13 -19.80
CA LEU A 48 15.85 -8.40 -20.20
C LEU A 48 16.42 -8.97 -21.51
N GLY A 49 16.72 -8.09 -22.45
CA GLY A 49 17.27 -8.47 -23.75
C GLY A 49 16.24 -9.03 -24.74
N MET A 50 14.95 -9.04 -24.40
CA MET A 50 13.87 -9.43 -25.32
C MET A 50 13.02 -8.21 -25.68
N GLU A 51 12.80 -7.98 -26.94
CA GLU A 51 11.93 -6.89 -27.43
C GLU A 51 10.45 -7.24 -27.27
N HIS A 52 10.10 -8.52 -27.45
CA HIS A 52 8.73 -9.02 -27.35
C HIS A 52 8.63 -10.12 -26.29
N TYR A 53 7.77 -9.93 -25.32
CA TYR A 53 7.46 -10.91 -24.28
C TYR A 53 6.02 -10.74 -23.79
N ASN A 54 5.49 -11.74 -23.12
CA ASN A 54 4.17 -11.68 -22.51
C ASN A 54 4.32 -11.37 -21.01
N PRO A 55 3.99 -10.13 -20.56
CA PRO A 55 4.15 -9.75 -19.16
C PRO A 55 3.22 -10.55 -18.22
N VAL A 56 2.02 -10.92 -18.68
CA VAL A 56 1.08 -11.73 -17.89
C VAL A 56 1.70 -13.10 -17.59
N LYS A 57 2.26 -13.76 -18.62
CA LYS A 57 2.95 -15.05 -18.42
C LYS A 57 4.12 -14.93 -17.45
N LEU A 58 4.95 -13.90 -17.59
CA LEU A 58 6.09 -13.67 -16.69
C LEU A 58 5.63 -13.43 -15.25
N SER A 59 4.51 -12.74 -15.04
CA SER A 59 3.92 -12.52 -13.71
C SER A 59 3.49 -13.84 -13.07
N PHE A 60 2.85 -14.74 -13.84
CA PHE A 60 2.54 -16.09 -13.37
C PHE A 60 3.80 -16.91 -13.04
N ASP A 61 4.85 -16.82 -13.86
CA ASP A 61 6.12 -17.51 -13.62
C ASP A 61 6.77 -17.01 -12.31
N VAL A 62 6.76 -15.70 -12.07
CA VAL A 62 7.28 -15.09 -10.82
C VAL A 62 6.49 -15.53 -9.60
N VAL A 63 5.16 -15.46 -9.66
CA VAL A 63 4.28 -15.88 -8.54
C VAL A 63 4.39 -17.39 -8.29
N GLY A 64 4.44 -18.19 -9.35
CA GLY A 64 4.65 -19.65 -9.25
C GLY A 64 5.97 -19.99 -8.55
N ALA A 65 7.02 -19.21 -8.77
CA ALA A 65 8.33 -19.39 -8.14
C ALA A 65 8.36 -19.03 -6.64
N ALA A 66 7.34 -18.33 -6.12
CA ALA A 66 7.17 -18.10 -4.69
C ALA A 66 6.74 -19.36 -3.93
N ALA A 67 6.10 -20.31 -4.60
CA ALA A 67 5.60 -21.54 -4.00
C ALA A 67 6.76 -22.46 -3.57
N ASN A 68 6.58 -23.07 -2.42
CA ASN A 68 7.46 -24.13 -1.90
C ASN A 68 6.63 -25.38 -1.52
N GLU A 69 7.28 -26.44 -1.07
CA GLU A 69 6.62 -27.70 -0.72
C GLU A 69 5.52 -27.54 0.34
N GLN A 70 5.65 -26.57 1.24
CA GLN A 70 4.69 -26.33 2.32
C GLN A 70 3.52 -25.45 1.84
N THR A 71 3.79 -24.47 0.97
CA THR A 71 2.80 -23.46 0.56
C THR A 71 2.06 -23.78 -0.73
N LYS A 72 2.62 -24.62 -1.62
CA LYS A 72 2.02 -24.98 -2.92
C LYS A 72 0.62 -25.59 -2.86
N HIS A 73 0.22 -26.10 -1.70
CA HIS A 73 -1.10 -26.70 -1.46
C HIS A 73 -2.11 -25.72 -0.87
N ILE A 74 -1.66 -24.57 -0.38
CA ILE A 74 -2.56 -23.56 0.18
C ILE A 74 -3.30 -22.89 -0.97
N ARG A 75 -4.62 -22.70 -0.79
CA ARG A 75 -5.49 -22.00 -1.75
C ARG A 75 -6.09 -20.79 -1.08
N TRP A 76 -6.18 -19.69 -1.81
CA TRP A 76 -6.90 -18.52 -1.35
C TRP A 76 -8.41 -18.81 -1.29
N ASP A 77 -9.07 -18.35 -0.23
CA ASP A 77 -10.52 -18.51 -0.07
C ASP A 77 -11.26 -17.27 -0.57
N TYR A 78 -11.63 -17.28 -1.84
CA TYR A 78 -12.36 -16.20 -2.49
C TYR A 78 -13.77 -15.96 -1.95
N ARG A 79 -14.32 -16.84 -1.08
CA ARG A 79 -15.64 -16.64 -0.47
C ARG A 79 -15.70 -15.47 0.49
N GLN A 80 -14.56 -14.97 0.93
CA GLN A 80 -14.44 -13.80 1.79
C GLN A 80 -14.41 -12.48 1.01
N GLU A 81 -14.29 -12.56 -0.32
CA GLU A 81 -14.19 -11.41 -1.18
C GLU A 81 -15.57 -10.90 -1.61
N ASP A 82 -15.78 -9.60 -1.59
CA ASP A 82 -17.04 -8.96 -1.99
C ASP A 82 -16.78 -7.60 -2.68
N PRO A 83 -16.21 -7.64 -3.90
CA PRO A 83 -15.73 -6.45 -4.60
C PRO A 83 -16.82 -5.45 -4.98
N VAL A 84 -18.09 -5.83 -4.88
CA VAL A 84 -19.25 -4.98 -5.22
C VAL A 84 -19.88 -4.32 -3.99
N ASN A 85 -19.37 -4.58 -2.80
CA ASN A 85 -19.86 -3.96 -1.57
C ASN A 85 -19.24 -2.57 -1.38
N ASP A 86 -20.07 -1.57 -1.09
CA ASP A 86 -19.68 -0.16 -1.02
C ASP A 86 -19.87 0.39 0.40
N ALA A 87 -18.84 1.02 0.94
CA ALA A 87 -18.82 1.59 2.29
C ALA A 87 -19.87 2.68 2.53
N ARG A 88 -20.46 3.22 1.47
CA ARG A 88 -21.61 4.15 1.55
C ARG A 88 -22.93 3.43 1.85
N GLY A 89 -22.91 2.13 2.10
CA GLY A 89 -24.09 1.33 2.41
C GLY A 89 -24.88 0.87 1.18
N THR A 90 -24.31 0.97 0.01
CA THR A 90 -24.89 0.47 -1.25
C THR A 90 -24.14 -0.74 -1.76
N ARG A 91 -24.75 -1.45 -2.71
CA ARG A 91 -24.14 -2.60 -3.38
C ARG A 91 -24.32 -2.47 -4.88
N LEU A 92 -23.24 -2.55 -5.62
CA LEU A 92 -23.30 -2.56 -7.07
C LEU A 92 -23.86 -3.91 -7.55
N GLU A 93 -24.80 -3.86 -8.51
CA GLU A 93 -25.23 -5.10 -9.14
C GLU A 93 -24.09 -5.71 -9.98
N ARG A 94 -23.80 -6.98 -9.75
CA ARG A 94 -22.68 -7.67 -10.45
C ARG A 94 -22.82 -7.65 -11.96
N ALA A 95 -24.05 -7.70 -12.48
CA ALA A 95 -24.33 -7.60 -13.92
C ALA A 95 -23.97 -6.23 -14.53
N SER A 96 -23.91 -5.21 -13.69
CA SER A 96 -23.55 -3.83 -14.08
C SER A 96 -22.10 -3.49 -13.74
N ALA A 97 -21.38 -4.38 -13.02
CA ALA A 97 -19.99 -4.18 -12.66
C ALA A 97 -19.07 -4.41 -13.85
N HIS A 98 -18.04 -3.57 -13.98
CA HIS A 98 -16.98 -3.85 -14.96
C HIS A 98 -16.29 -5.16 -14.60
N PRO A 99 -15.93 -6.03 -15.57
CA PRO A 99 -15.29 -7.32 -15.29
C PRO A 99 -14.04 -7.22 -14.41
N ASP A 100 -13.24 -6.18 -14.57
CA ASP A 100 -12.01 -5.96 -13.79
C ASP A 100 -12.29 -5.67 -12.30
N LEU A 101 -13.51 -5.27 -11.95
CA LEU A 101 -13.90 -5.11 -10.55
C LEU A 101 -14.19 -6.46 -9.87
N LEU A 102 -14.54 -7.49 -10.63
CA LEU A 102 -14.97 -8.79 -10.11
C LEU A 102 -13.74 -9.70 -9.85
N THR A 103 -12.98 -9.37 -8.84
CA THR A 103 -11.72 -10.06 -8.47
C THR A 103 -11.92 -11.34 -7.64
N ASP A 104 -13.17 -11.66 -7.28
CA ASP A 104 -13.54 -12.78 -6.42
C ASP A 104 -13.76 -14.12 -7.14
N ALA A 105 -13.48 -14.19 -8.45
CA ALA A 105 -13.58 -15.43 -9.21
C ALA A 105 -12.43 -16.39 -8.86
N PRO A 106 -12.70 -17.67 -8.49
CA PRO A 106 -11.68 -18.65 -8.23
C PRO A 106 -10.76 -18.84 -9.43
N GLN A 107 -9.45 -18.80 -9.21
CA GLN A 107 -8.46 -18.98 -10.24
C GLN A 107 -8.01 -20.46 -10.32
N LEU A 108 -7.93 -21.00 -11.52
CA LEU A 108 -7.58 -22.41 -11.74
C LEU A 108 -6.08 -22.67 -11.58
N ASN A 109 -5.24 -21.67 -11.85
CA ASN A 109 -3.79 -21.76 -11.73
C ASN A 109 -3.31 -21.29 -10.35
N ILE A 110 -2.04 -21.54 -10.01
CA ILE A 110 -1.41 -20.98 -8.82
C ILE A 110 -1.20 -19.48 -9.05
N THR A 111 -2.16 -18.68 -8.62
CA THR A 111 -2.12 -17.22 -8.73
C THR A 111 -1.93 -16.54 -7.40
N ASN A 112 -1.97 -17.32 -6.31
CA ASN A 112 -1.84 -16.85 -4.93
C ASN A 112 -0.95 -17.81 -4.15
N VAL A 113 0.10 -17.28 -3.53
CA VAL A 113 1.03 -18.05 -2.70
C VAL A 113 1.25 -17.31 -1.38
N ILE A 114 1.19 -18.04 -0.26
CA ILE A 114 1.61 -17.50 1.03
C ILE A 114 3.13 -17.45 1.08
N ALA A 115 3.68 -16.28 1.34
CA ALA A 115 5.11 -16.07 1.49
C ALA A 115 5.62 -16.57 2.86
N VAL A 116 6.94 -16.72 2.99
CA VAL A 116 7.59 -17.26 4.20
C VAL A 116 7.38 -16.40 5.46
N ASN A 117 7.06 -15.13 5.29
CA ASN A 117 6.79 -14.19 6.37
C ASN A 117 5.29 -14.01 6.66
N GLY A 118 4.41 -14.81 6.03
CA GLY A 118 2.96 -14.71 6.17
C GLY A 118 2.30 -13.74 5.20
N GLY A 119 3.07 -12.99 4.41
CA GLY A 119 2.52 -12.17 3.32
C GLY A 119 1.99 -13.01 2.16
N ARG A 120 1.38 -12.37 1.20
CA ARG A 120 0.77 -12.99 0.02
C ARG A 120 1.50 -12.52 -1.24
N VAL A 121 1.83 -13.45 -2.14
CA VAL A 121 2.33 -13.18 -3.48
C VAL A 121 1.30 -13.68 -4.49
N TYR A 122 0.83 -12.82 -5.37
CA TYR A 122 -0.25 -13.15 -6.31
C TYR A 122 -0.13 -12.37 -7.61
N VAL A 123 -0.96 -12.70 -8.59
CA VAL A 123 -1.09 -11.91 -9.81
C VAL A 123 -2.32 -11.04 -9.67
N ASP A 124 -2.13 -9.73 -9.74
CA ASP A 124 -3.20 -8.77 -9.93
C ASP A 124 -3.10 -8.17 -11.34
N HIS A 125 -4.18 -8.35 -12.14
CA HIS A 125 -4.22 -8.01 -13.57
C HIS A 125 -3.03 -8.62 -14.34
N ALA A 126 -2.00 -7.86 -14.59
CA ALA A 126 -0.80 -8.32 -15.31
C ALA A 126 0.48 -8.20 -14.47
N HIS A 127 0.37 -7.83 -13.20
CA HIS A 127 1.49 -7.57 -12.31
C HIS A 127 1.63 -8.65 -11.23
N PRO A 128 2.86 -9.10 -10.93
CA PRO A 128 3.08 -9.81 -9.69
C PRO A 128 3.00 -8.81 -8.55
N GLU A 129 2.22 -9.15 -7.53
CA GLU A 129 1.93 -8.30 -6.40
C GLU A 129 2.27 -8.99 -5.08
N TYR A 130 2.73 -8.19 -4.12
CA TYR A 130 3.00 -8.63 -2.76
C TYR A 130 2.15 -7.84 -1.78
N SER A 131 1.26 -8.54 -1.04
CA SER A 131 0.60 -8.02 0.15
C SER A 131 1.41 -8.37 1.38
N ALA A 132 1.82 -7.34 2.13
CA ALA A 132 2.57 -7.51 3.37
C ALA A 132 1.70 -8.15 4.47
N PRO A 133 2.31 -8.84 5.46
CA PRO A 133 1.61 -9.20 6.68
C PRO A 133 1.07 -7.96 7.38
N GLU A 134 -0.05 -8.10 8.06
CA GLU A 134 -0.62 -7.04 8.89
C GLU A 134 0.30 -6.74 10.08
N THR A 135 0.37 -5.48 10.44
CA THR A 135 1.07 -4.99 11.63
C THR A 135 0.29 -3.86 12.28
N ASP A 136 0.61 -3.53 13.51
CA ASP A 136 -0.01 -2.41 14.24
C ASP A 136 0.90 -1.17 14.38
N ASP A 137 2.02 -1.17 13.68
CA ASP A 137 3.04 -0.12 13.72
C ASP A 137 3.48 0.28 12.31
N PRO A 138 3.51 1.59 11.95
CA PRO A 138 3.90 2.05 10.62
C PRO A 138 5.36 1.74 10.27
N PHE A 139 6.26 1.64 11.24
CA PHE A 139 7.67 1.30 10.97
C PHE A 139 7.82 -0.19 10.65
N ASP A 140 7.06 -1.05 11.33
CA ASP A 140 7.01 -2.47 11.00
C ASP A 140 6.33 -2.69 9.64
N ALA A 141 5.33 -1.89 9.27
CA ALA A 141 4.74 -1.93 7.93
C ALA A 141 5.78 -1.58 6.84
N VAL A 142 6.63 -0.57 7.07
CA VAL A 142 7.76 -0.26 6.18
C VAL A 142 8.74 -1.43 6.11
N LEU A 143 9.06 -2.06 7.24
CA LEU A 143 9.96 -3.22 7.28
C LEU A 143 9.39 -4.40 6.48
N TYR A 144 8.10 -4.69 6.61
CA TYR A 144 7.45 -5.77 5.85
C TYR A 144 7.34 -5.48 4.36
N ASP A 145 7.14 -4.23 3.97
CA ASP A 145 7.18 -3.81 2.57
C ASP A 145 8.57 -4.03 1.96
N HIS A 146 9.64 -3.66 2.66
CA HIS A 146 11.01 -3.97 2.23
C HIS A 146 11.32 -5.47 2.20
N ALA A 147 10.77 -6.24 3.14
CA ALA A 147 10.87 -7.70 3.10
C ALA A 147 10.22 -8.25 1.82
N GLY A 148 9.11 -7.64 1.38
CA GLY A 148 8.46 -7.91 0.09
C GLY A 148 9.39 -7.72 -1.10
N ASP A 149 10.12 -6.62 -1.16
CA ASP A 149 11.12 -6.39 -2.22
C ASP A 149 12.16 -7.52 -2.29
N LEU A 150 12.60 -8.04 -1.15
CA LEU A 150 13.54 -9.16 -1.09
C LEU A 150 12.92 -10.46 -1.56
N ILE A 151 11.70 -10.76 -1.12
CA ILE A 151 10.93 -11.94 -1.52
C ILE A 151 10.69 -11.91 -3.02
N MET A 152 10.19 -10.80 -3.56
CA MET A 152 9.87 -10.65 -4.97
C MET A 152 11.10 -10.75 -5.87
N ARG A 153 12.23 -10.19 -5.44
CA ARG A 153 13.53 -10.35 -6.12
C ARG A 153 13.96 -11.81 -6.18
N GLU A 154 13.80 -12.56 -5.09
CA GLU A 154 14.12 -13.98 -5.06
C GLU A 154 13.17 -14.80 -5.96
N CYS A 155 11.88 -14.45 -6.00
CA CYS A 155 10.91 -15.06 -6.91
C CYS A 155 11.31 -14.83 -8.38
N ALA A 156 11.68 -13.60 -8.74
CA ALA A 156 12.14 -13.30 -10.10
C ALA A 156 13.43 -14.04 -10.48
N ARG A 157 14.37 -14.18 -9.54
CA ARG A 157 15.58 -14.96 -9.73
C ARG A 157 15.27 -16.44 -10.01
N LYS A 158 14.43 -17.06 -9.19
CA LYS A 158 14.00 -18.46 -9.35
C LYS A 158 13.22 -18.66 -10.66
N ALA A 159 12.30 -17.75 -10.98
CA ALA A 159 11.55 -17.80 -12.24
C ALA A 159 12.50 -17.69 -13.45
N SER A 160 13.53 -16.83 -13.37
CA SER A 160 14.54 -16.72 -14.42
C SER A 160 15.32 -18.02 -14.61
N GLU A 161 15.70 -18.71 -13.54
CA GLU A 161 16.38 -20.00 -13.61
C GLU A 161 15.48 -21.10 -14.20
N GLN A 162 14.19 -21.11 -13.84
CA GLN A 162 13.23 -22.10 -14.30
C GLN A 162 12.86 -21.93 -15.78
N THR A 163 12.76 -20.69 -16.24
CA THR A 163 12.31 -20.37 -17.61
C THR A 163 13.45 -20.17 -18.60
N GLY A 164 14.67 -19.91 -18.13
CA GLY A 164 15.81 -19.48 -18.94
C GLY A 164 15.69 -18.04 -19.46
N ILE A 165 14.70 -17.28 -19.00
CA ILE A 165 14.47 -15.87 -19.36
C ILE A 165 14.99 -14.99 -18.23
N ALA A 166 15.82 -14.00 -18.54
CA ALA A 166 16.27 -13.02 -17.55
C ALA A 166 15.11 -12.07 -17.17
N ILE A 167 14.44 -12.33 -16.06
CA ILE A 167 13.27 -11.57 -15.60
C ILE A 167 13.73 -10.47 -14.63
N ALA A 168 13.27 -9.23 -14.87
CA ALA A 168 13.43 -8.11 -13.97
C ALA A 168 12.07 -7.59 -13.47
N LEU A 169 12.03 -7.20 -12.20
CA LEU A 169 10.90 -6.53 -11.57
C LEU A 169 11.21 -5.05 -11.37
N HIS A 170 10.21 -4.21 -11.57
CA HIS A 170 10.33 -2.76 -11.45
C HIS A 170 9.29 -2.26 -10.45
N ARG A 171 9.76 -1.63 -9.39
CA ARG A 171 8.93 -0.94 -8.40
C ARG A 171 8.93 0.56 -8.73
N ASN A 172 8.24 0.91 -9.78
CA ASN A 172 7.89 2.25 -10.18
C ASN A 172 6.36 2.33 -10.31
N ASN A 173 5.82 3.49 -10.57
CA ASN A 173 4.37 3.73 -10.49
C ASN A 173 3.70 3.81 -11.86
N VAL A 174 4.48 4.08 -12.90
CA VAL A 174 3.99 4.36 -14.27
C VAL A 174 5.02 3.92 -15.30
N ASP A 175 4.57 3.62 -16.51
CA ASP A 175 5.44 3.28 -17.65
C ASP A 175 5.68 4.46 -18.60
N GLY A 176 5.01 5.60 -18.39
CA GLY A 176 5.05 6.74 -19.31
C GLY A 176 4.32 6.51 -20.63
N LYS A 177 3.53 5.44 -20.73
CA LYS A 177 2.75 5.07 -21.93
C LYS A 177 1.25 4.98 -21.67
N GLY A 178 0.83 5.32 -20.46
CA GLY A 178 -0.57 5.33 -20.02
C GLY A 178 -0.93 4.20 -19.06
N ALA A 179 0.01 3.34 -18.66
CA ALA A 179 -0.23 2.35 -17.62
C ALA A 179 0.30 2.82 -16.26
N SER A 180 -0.47 2.55 -15.22
CA SER A 180 -0.11 2.83 -13.83
C SER A 180 -0.42 1.61 -12.97
N TRP A 181 0.48 1.29 -12.06
CA TRP A 181 0.32 0.26 -11.04
C TRP A 181 0.61 0.83 -9.66
N GLY A 182 0.13 0.14 -8.62
CA GLY A 182 -0.01 0.76 -7.32
C GLY A 182 0.96 0.31 -6.26
N THR A 183 0.98 1.10 -5.22
CA THR A 183 1.13 0.67 -3.85
C THR A 183 -0.14 1.06 -3.13
N HIS A 184 -0.82 0.09 -2.57
CA HIS A 184 -2.03 0.32 -1.81
C HIS A 184 -1.72 0.25 -0.31
N GLU A 185 -2.55 0.94 0.46
CA GLU A 185 -2.48 0.92 1.91
C GLU A 185 -3.83 0.41 2.44
N ASN A 186 -3.78 -0.36 3.50
CA ASN A 186 -4.97 -0.90 4.15
C ASN A 186 -4.93 -0.55 5.63
N TYR A 187 -6.04 -0.03 6.15
CA TYR A 187 -6.18 0.34 7.54
C TYR A 187 -7.47 -0.23 8.12
N MET A 188 -7.36 -0.93 9.24
CA MET A 188 -8.53 -1.31 10.01
C MET A 188 -9.01 -0.11 10.82
N MET A 189 -10.31 0.18 10.76
CA MET A 189 -10.92 1.27 11.51
C MET A 189 -12.32 0.90 12.01
N LEU A 190 -12.81 1.62 13.03
CA LEU A 190 -14.13 1.41 13.56
C LEU A 190 -15.22 1.75 12.52
N ARG A 191 -16.16 0.83 12.34
CA ARG A 191 -17.30 1.01 11.42
C ARG A 191 -18.31 2.02 11.96
N SER A 192 -18.30 2.31 13.27
CA SER A 192 -19.14 3.34 13.88
C SER A 192 -18.84 4.75 13.38
N VAL A 193 -17.61 5.03 12.89
CA VAL A 193 -17.31 6.32 12.26
C VAL A 193 -18.07 6.45 10.95
N PRO A 194 -18.89 7.50 10.76
CA PRO A 194 -19.62 7.73 9.51
C PRO A 194 -18.66 7.82 8.30
N PHE A 195 -18.93 7.08 7.23
CA PHE A 195 -18.02 7.02 6.10
C PHE A 195 -17.87 8.36 5.37
N ASP A 196 -18.88 9.22 5.41
CA ASP A 196 -18.80 10.57 4.85
C ASP A 196 -17.77 11.46 5.58
N GLN A 197 -17.62 11.32 6.89
CA GLN A 197 -16.56 12.00 7.65
C GLN A 197 -15.18 11.46 7.30
N VAL A 198 -15.06 10.13 7.13
CA VAL A 198 -13.82 9.50 6.62
C VAL A 198 -13.48 10.07 5.25
N ALA A 199 -14.45 10.10 4.32
CA ALA A 199 -14.24 10.59 2.98
C ALA A 199 -13.85 12.07 2.94
N LYS A 200 -14.46 12.92 3.79
CA LYS A 200 -14.13 14.35 3.89
C LYS A 200 -12.67 14.55 4.35
N LEU A 201 -12.31 14.02 5.52
CA LEU A 201 -10.97 14.20 6.09
C LEU A 201 -9.89 13.57 5.21
N MET A 202 -10.10 12.31 4.78
CA MET A 202 -9.10 11.62 4.00
C MET A 202 -8.92 12.22 2.59
N THR A 203 -9.94 12.84 1.99
CA THR A 203 -9.76 13.56 0.73
C THR A 203 -8.74 14.69 0.88
N ALA A 204 -8.90 15.56 1.86
CA ALA A 204 -7.96 16.64 2.12
C ALA A 204 -6.55 16.10 2.42
N HIS A 205 -6.46 15.06 3.26
CA HIS A 205 -5.20 14.43 3.61
C HIS A 205 -4.49 13.80 2.41
N PHE A 206 -5.19 13.01 1.60
CA PHE A 206 -4.58 12.28 0.49
C PHE A 206 -4.14 13.20 -0.64
N VAL A 207 -4.80 14.33 -0.82
CA VAL A 207 -4.35 15.37 -1.76
C VAL A 207 -3.10 16.07 -1.20
N ALA A 208 -3.15 16.55 0.03
CA ALA A 208 -2.05 17.33 0.62
C ALA A 208 -0.78 16.49 0.86
N ARG A 209 -0.91 15.21 1.26
CA ARG A 209 0.25 14.37 1.57
C ARG A 209 1.13 14.07 0.35
N GLN A 210 0.63 14.24 -0.88
CA GLN A 210 1.43 14.03 -2.09
C GLN A 210 2.67 14.93 -2.11
N ILE A 211 2.61 16.10 -1.47
CA ILE A 211 3.73 17.05 -1.38
C ILE A 211 4.95 16.42 -0.71
N PHE A 212 4.76 15.55 0.29
CA PHE A 212 5.85 14.93 1.06
C PHE A 212 5.97 13.42 0.87
N THR A 213 5.02 12.80 0.16
CA THR A 213 5.03 11.34 -0.14
C THR A 213 5.13 11.03 -1.63
N GLY A 214 5.13 12.02 -2.49
CA GLY A 214 5.33 11.83 -3.92
C GLY A 214 6.74 11.28 -4.23
N SER A 215 6.82 10.43 -5.26
CA SER A 215 8.07 9.76 -5.67
C SER A 215 8.80 10.46 -6.81
N GLY A 216 8.24 11.56 -7.30
CA GLY A 216 8.81 12.35 -8.37
C GLY A 216 8.69 11.67 -9.75
N ARG A 217 8.42 12.47 -10.77
CA ARG A 217 8.32 12.02 -12.16
C ARG A 217 8.78 13.13 -13.11
N VAL A 218 9.50 12.75 -14.16
CA VAL A 218 9.80 13.62 -15.30
C VAL A 218 8.75 13.34 -16.38
N GLY A 219 8.09 14.38 -16.88
CA GLY A 219 6.96 14.33 -17.78
C GLY A 219 5.63 14.46 -17.03
N ILE A 220 4.73 15.28 -17.56
CA ILE A 220 3.38 15.56 -17.04
C ILE A 220 2.35 14.91 -17.97
N GLY A 221 1.20 14.50 -17.42
CA GLY A 221 0.16 13.77 -18.12
C GLY A 221 0.35 12.26 -18.08
N GLU A 222 -0.68 11.48 -18.26
CA GLU A 222 -0.66 10.01 -18.14
C GLU A 222 0.41 9.35 -19.02
N ARG A 223 0.70 9.92 -20.18
CA ARG A 223 1.68 9.41 -21.13
C ARG A 223 2.97 10.22 -21.18
N SER A 224 3.21 11.06 -20.18
CA SER A 224 4.36 12.00 -20.16
C SER A 224 4.42 12.89 -21.41
N GLU A 225 3.25 13.29 -21.93
CA GLU A 225 3.12 14.04 -23.17
C GLU A 225 3.56 15.49 -23.04
N THR A 226 3.55 16.04 -21.83
CA THR A 226 3.99 17.40 -21.56
C THR A 226 5.35 17.35 -20.83
N ALA A 227 6.27 18.22 -21.21
CA ALA A 227 7.55 18.38 -20.52
C ALA A 227 7.35 19.06 -19.17
N GLY A 228 8.05 18.56 -18.12
CA GLY A 228 7.98 19.12 -16.78
C GLY A 228 8.37 18.12 -15.70
N TYR A 229 8.30 18.54 -14.45
CA TYR A 229 8.48 17.69 -13.28
C TYR A 229 7.19 17.60 -12.47
N GLN A 230 6.90 16.44 -11.93
CA GLN A 230 5.71 16.17 -11.16
C GLN A 230 6.08 15.48 -9.84
N LEU A 231 5.57 15.97 -8.70
CA LEU A 231 5.88 15.41 -7.37
C LEU A 231 5.33 14.00 -7.20
N SER A 232 4.08 13.76 -7.59
CA SER A 232 3.48 12.42 -7.55
C SER A 232 3.47 11.79 -8.94
N GLN A 233 3.94 10.56 -9.04
CA GLN A 233 3.94 9.83 -10.31
C GLN A 233 2.53 9.44 -10.78
N ARG A 234 1.58 9.29 -9.85
CA ARG A 234 0.25 8.73 -10.11
C ARG A 234 -0.89 9.75 -10.04
N ALA A 235 -0.61 11.03 -9.75
CA ALA A 235 -1.67 12.05 -9.60
C ALA A 235 -2.61 12.12 -10.81
N ASP A 236 -2.07 12.01 -12.03
CA ASP A 236 -2.85 12.09 -13.29
C ASP A 236 -3.85 10.93 -13.48
N TYR A 237 -3.74 9.86 -12.72
CA TYR A 237 -4.57 8.67 -12.86
C TYR A 237 -5.77 8.64 -11.91
N PHE A 238 -6.02 9.73 -11.17
CA PHE A 238 -7.13 9.86 -10.23
C PHE A 238 -8.14 10.89 -10.75
N HIS A 239 -9.26 10.40 -11.29
CA HIS A 239 -10.23 11.20 -12.00
C HIS A 239 -11.50 11.45 -11.19
N MET A 240 -11.68 10.78 -10.05
CA MET A 240 -12.86 10.89 -9.22
C MET A 240 -12.51 11.19 -7.77
N LYS A 241 -13.40 11.92 -7.08
CA LYS A 241 -13.26 12.16 -5.65
C LYS A 241 -13.50 10.89 -4.83
N VAL A 242 -14.60 10.18 -5.08
CA VAL A 242 -15.07 9.02 -4.32
C VAL A 242 -15.69 8.00 -5.27
N GLY A 243 -15.29 6.74 -5.16
CA GLY A 243 -15.84 5.69 -6.01
C GLY A 243 -15.36 4.28 -5.63
N LEU A 244 -15.93 3.28 -6.27
CA LEU A 244 -15.66 1.86 -6.04
C LEU A 244 -14.56 1.30 -6.97
N GLN A 245 -14.28 1.98 -8.08
CA GLN A 245 -13.35 1.52 -9.11
C GLN A 245 -11.91 1.51 -8.61
N THR A 246 -11.11 0.61 -9.16
CA THR A 246 -9.67 0.50 -8.84
C THR A 246 -8.78 0.63 -10.07
N THR A 247 -9.29 0.34 -11.25
CA THR A 247 -8.52 0.27 -12.51
C THR A 247 -8.81 1.47 -13.42
N PHE A 248 -10.09 1.82 -13.59
CA PHE A 248 -10.54 2.96 -14.38
C PHE A 248 -11.19 3.99 -13.48
N ASP A 249 -11.18 5.26 -13.89
CA ASP A 249 -11.79 6.35 -13.13
C ASP A 249 -11.45 6.26 -11.64
N ARG A 250 -10.16 6.05 -11.35
CA ARG A 250 -9.67 5.84 -9.99
C ARG A 250 -10.07 6.99 -9.08
N PRO A 251 -10.71 6.68 -7.94
CA PRO A 251 -11.08 7.70 -6.97
C PRO A 251 -9.95 7.98 -5.98
N ILE A 252 -9.89 9.21 -5.47
CA ILE A 252 -9.05 9.57 -4.32
C ILE A 252 -9.47 8.76 -3.09
N ILE A 253 -10.80 8.61 -2.88
CA ILE A 253 -11.37 7.76 -1.82
C ILE A 253 -12.00 6.53 -2.44
N ASN A 254 -11.39 5.37 -2.23
CA ASN A 254 -11.97 4.10 -2.62
C ASN A 254 -13.03 3.66 -1.61
N THR A 255 -14.18 3.22 -2.10
CA THR A 255 -15.33 2.83 -1.27
C THR A 255 -15.53 1.33 -1.15
N ARG A 256 -14.61 0.49 -1.66
CA ARG A 256 -14.68 -0.96 -1.51
C ARG A 256 -14.70 -1.35 -0.03
N ASP A 257 -15.70 -2.11 0.38
CA ASP A 257 -15.90 -2.52 1.78
C ASP A 257 -15.80 -4.05 1.92
N GLU A 258 -14.60 -4.54 1.75
CA GLU A 258 -14.21 -5.93 2.01
C GLU A 258 -13.33 -5.93 3.27
N SER A 259 -13.94 -6.09 4.43
CA SER A 259 -13.24 -5.84 5.69
C SER A 259 -12.28 -6.97 6.09
N HIS A 260 -12.55 -8.22 5.67
CA HIS A 260 -11.84 -9.42 6.18
C HIS A 260 -11.78 -9.47 7.72
N SER A 261 -12.76 -8.84 8.37
CA SER A 261 -12.80 -8.66 9.82
C SER A 261 -14.25 -8.76 10.34
N THR A 262 -14.46 -8.55 11.63
CA THR A 262 -15.79 -8.53 12.23
C THR A 262 -16.59 -7.29 11.80
N ASP A 263 -17.92 -7.33 11.99
CA ASP A 263 -18.82 -6.22 11.66
C ASP A 263 -18.54 -4.92 12.41
N ALA A 264 -17.77 -4.97 13.50
CA ALA A 264 -17.35 -3.78 14.25
C ALA A 264 -16.33 -2.91 13.50
N TYR A 265 -15.64 -3.48 12.51
CA TYR A 265 -14.57 -2.82 11.79
C TYR A 265 -14.85 -2.78 10.29
N ARG A 266 -14.21 -1.83 9.64
CA ARG A 266 -14.06 -1.79 8.18
C ARG A 266 -12.60 -1.69 7.80
N ARG A 267 -12.26 -2.12 6.59
CA ARG A 267 -10.98 -1.85 5.96
C ARG A 267 -11.10 -0.57 5.14
N LEU A 268 -10.32 0.46 5.46
CA LEU A 268 -10.11 1.55 4.53
C LEU A 268 -9.03 1.11 3.54
N HIS A 269 -9.42 0.90 2.30
CA HIS A 269 -8.53 0.56 1.19
C HIS A 269 -8.12 1.84 0.46
N VAL A 270 -6.84 2.16 0.48
CA VAL A 270 -6.27 3.40 -0.07
C VAL A 270 -5.46 3.05 -1.30
N ILE A 271 -5.93 3.47 -2.46
CA ILE A 271 -5.28 3.22 -3.75
C ILE A 271 -4.52 4.45 -4.28
N VAL A 272 -4.72 5.62 -3.67
CA VAL A 272 -4.11 6.89 -4.04
C VAL A 272 -2.75 7.06 -3.39
N GLY A 273 -1.75 7.43 -4.17
CA GLY A 273 -0.38 7.65 -3.72
C GLY A 273 0.62 6.79 -4.49
N ASP A 274 1.88 7.13 -4.29
CA ASP A 274 3.00 6.53 -4.99
C ASP A 274 3.65 5.40 -4.16
N ALA A 275 4.26 4.41 -4.84
CA ALA A 275 5.22 3.51 -4.21
C ALA A 275 6.47 4.31 -3.81
N ASN A 276 6.84 4.23 -2.55
CA ASN A 276 8.03 4.90 -2.03
C ASN A 276 9.20 3.93 -1.90
N ARG A 277 10.41 4.40 -2.27
CA ARG A 277 11.66 3.65 -2.08
C ARG A 277 12.39 4.06 -0.81
N MET A 278 11.98 5.16 -0.20
CA MET A 278 12.59 5.72 1.02
C MET A 278 11.69 5.44 2.22
N ASP A 279 12.30 5.09 3.34
CA ASP A 279 11.61 4.75 4.59
C ASP A 279 10.80 5.92 5.15
N VAL A 280 11.37 7.13 5.11
CA VAL A 280 10.75 8.32 5.74
C VAL A 280 9.41 8.70 5.08
N PRO A 281 9.32 8.91 3.75
CA PRO A 281 8.03 9.17 3.12
C PRO A 281 7.01 8.06 3.35
N GLN A 282 7.43 6.80 3.36
CA GLN A 282 6.56 5.66 3.58
C GLN A 282 6.05 5.62 5.03
N ALA A 283 6.92 5.81 6.01
CA ALA A 283 6.53 5.87 7.42
C ALA A 283 5.60 7.07 7.70
N LEU A 284 5.87 8.23 7.10
CA LEU A 284 5.00 9.40 7.19
C LEU A 284 3.63 9.13 6.54
N LYS A 285 3.61 8.52 5.36
CA LYS A 285 2.38 8.14 4.66
C LYS A 285 1.48 7.26 5.53
N LEU A 286 2.03 6.19 6.08
CA LEU A 286 1.30 5.25 6.92
C LEU A 286 0.93 5.85 8.29
N GLY A 287 1.88 6.50 8.95
CA GLY A 287 1.71 7.04 10.28
C GLY A 287 0.72 8.19 10.34
N THR A 288 0.82 9.17 9.43
CA THR A 288 -0.12 10.32 9.42
C THR A 288 -1.54 9.90 9.10
N THR A 289 -1.73 8.97 8.17
CA THR A 289 -3.05 8.39 7.88
C THR A 289 -3.62 7.68 9.10
N SER A 290 -2.82 6.85 9.79
CA SER A 290 -3.24 6.17 11.01
C SER A 290 -3.65 7.15 12.12
N MET A 291 -2.90 8.24 12.30
CA MET A 291 -3.21 9.28 13.30
C MET A 291 -4.53 10.00 12.99
N LEU A 292 -4.80 10.32 11.73
CA LEU A 292 -6.04 10.99 11.35
C LEU A 292 -7.26 10.07 11.47
N LEU A 293 -7.12 8.78 11.18
CA LEU A 293 -8.16 7.80 11.45
C LEU A 293 -8.42 7.65 12.96
N TRP A 294 -7.37 7.67 13.78
CA TRP A 294 -7.50 7.67 15.23
C TRP A 294 -8.26 8.92 15.72
N LEU A 295 -7.96 10.09 15.15
CA LEU A 295 -8.67 11.33 15.48
C LEU A 295 -10.18 11.21 15.20
N LEU A 296 -10.57 10.63 14.06
CA LEU A 296 -11.98 10.39 13.73
C LEU A 296 -12.66 9.45 14.73
N GLU A 297 -11.97 8.40 15.14
CA GLU A 297 -12.50 7.39 16.08
C GLU A 297 -12.69 7.93 17.50
N HIS A 298 -11.95 8.96 17.90
CA HIS A 298 -11.97 9.54 19.25
C HIS A 298 -12.48 10.99 19.28
N ALA A 299 -13.06 11.47 18.16
CA ALA A 299 -13.50 12.86 18.05
C ALA A 299 -14.58 13.23 19.08
N GLU A 300 -15.54 12.34 19.31
CA GLU A 300 -16.60 12.53 20.30
C GLU A 300 -16.04 12.61 21.72
N GLU A 301 -15.12 11.72 22.10
CA GLU A 301 -14.45 11.71 23.40
C GLU A 301 -13.63 12.98 23.62
N ALA A 302 -13.02 13.51 22.56
CA ALA A 302 -12.26 14.76 22.55
C ALA A 302 -13.17 16.01 22.52
N GLY A 303 -14.49 15.86 22.40
CA GLY A 303 -15.43 16.96 22.21
C GLY A 303 -15.24 17.72 20.88
N LEU A 304 -14.69 17.08 19.87
CA LEU A 304 -14.39 17.66 18.57
C LEU A 304 -15.56 17.45 17.60
N ASN A 305 -16.11 18.55 17.08
CA ASN A 305 -17.04 18.50 15.97
C ASN A 305 -16.26 18.38 14.64
N ILE A 306 -16.23 17.18 14.08
CA ILE A 306 -15.47 16.89 12.87
C ILE A 306 -15.97 17.70 11.68
N ASP A 307 -17.27 17.83 11.49
CA ASP A 307 -17.81 18.55 10.32
C ASP A 307 -17.44 20.04 10.39
N GLU A 308 -17.51 20.66 11.56
CA GLU A 308 -17.08 22.04 11.77
C GLU A 308 -15.56 22.22 11.60
N ALA A 309 -14.77 21.28 12.12
CA ALA A 309 -13.31 21.32 12.03
C ALA A 309 -12.82 21.14 10.57
N LEU A 310 -13.55 20.39 9.73
CA LEU A 310 -13.20 20.13 8.34
C LEU A 310 -13.64 21.25 7.40
N GLU A 311 -14.66 22.04 7.72
CA GLU A 311 -15.18 23.07 6.82
C GLU A 311 -14.11 23.98 6.22
N PRO A 312 -13.15 24.54 6.99
CA PRO A 312 -12.12 25.43 6.46
C PRO A 312 -11.07 24.76 5.57
N ILE A 313 -10.95 23.44 5.61
CA ILE A 313 -9.95 22.67 4.84
C ILE A 313 -10.57 21.86 3.70
N MET A 314 -11.86 21.99 3.46
CA MET A 314 -12.55 21.30 2.37
C MET A 314 -12.10 21.86 1.01
N LEU A 315 -11.63 20.97 0.14
CA LEU A 315 -11.24 21.33 -1.23
C LEU A 315 -12.47 21.42 -2.12
N ALA A 316 -12.59 22.51 -2.86
CA ALA A 316 -13.69 22.71 -3.82
C ALA A 316 -13.63 21.69 -4.96
N ASP A 317 -12.44 21.46 -5.50
CA ASP A 317 -12.15 20.44 -6.51
C ASP A 317 -10.91 19.64 -6.12
N PRO A 318 -11.08 18.52 -5.39
CA PRO A 318 -9.95 17.71 -4.91
C PRO A 318 -9.16 17.04 -6.04
N VAL A 319 -9.79 16.73 -7.17
CA VAL A 319 -9.11 16.09 -8.31
C VAL A 319 -8.17 17.09 -8.96
N SER A 320 -8.65 18.29 -9.29
CA SER A 320 -7.80 19.36 -9.81
C SER A 320 -6.73 19.79 -8.79
N ALA A 321 -7.05 19.85 -7.49
CA ALA A 321 -6.08 20.16 -6.45
C ALA A 321 -4.97 19.08 -6.34
N CYS A 322 -5.30 17.80 -6.51
CA CYS A 322 -4.33 16.72 -6.54
C CYS A 322 -3.30 16.92 -7.67
N LEU A 323 -3.77 17.32 -8.85
CA LEU A 323 -2.90 17.61 -9.99
C LEU A 323 -2.07 18.88 -9.74
N LEU A 324 -2.68 19.98 -9.31
CA LEU A 324 -2.01 21.25 -9.05
C LEU A 324 -0.91 21.13 -8.00
N TYR A 325 -1.18 20.47 -6.87
CA TYR A 325 -0.17 20.30 -5.80
C TYR A 325 1.04 19.46 -6.24
N THR A 326 0.90 18.67 -7.28
CA THR A 326 1.99 17.81 -7.77
C THR A 326 2.74 18.39 -8.96
N SER A 327 2.11 19.23 -9.79
CA SER A 327 2.73 19.84 -10.97
C SER A 327 3.13 21.31 -10.74
N ASP A 328 2.27 22.11 -10.13
CA ASP A 328 2.43 23.56 -10.03
C ASP A 328 3.43 23.97 -8.93
N ALA A 329 3.53 23.15 -7.86
CA ALA A 329 4.54 23.37 -6.81
C ALA A 329 5.99 23.20 -7.30
N ALA A 330 6.19 22.60 -8.48
CA ALA A 330 7.52 22.49 -9.09
C ALA A 330 7.88 23.71 -9.93
N ASP A 331 6.89 24.40 -10.50
CA ASP A 331 7.12 25.59 -11.34
C ASP A 331 7.41 26.85 -10.50
N GLU A 332 6.94 26.89 -9.24
CA GLU A 332 7.26 28.01 -8.33
C GLU A 332 8.71 27.99 -7.81
N LEU A 333 9.42 26.86 -7.91
CA LEU A 333 10.83 26.78 -7.53
C LEU A 333 11.78 27.39 -8.59
N ASP A 334 11.34 27.52 -9.82
CA ASP A 334 12.11 28.14 -10.91
C ASP A 334 11.98 29.68 -10.93
N GLY A 335 11.13 30.25 -10.08
CA GLY A 335 10.86 31.69 -9.99
C GLY A 335 11.68 32.45 -8.93
N VAL A 336 12.66 31.83 -8.31
CA VAL A 336 13.59 32.50 -7.38
C VAL A 336 14.91 32.77 -8.09
N ASP A 337 14.97 33.90 -8.82
CA ASP A 337 16.22 34.58 -9.23
C ASP A 337 16.86 35.31 -8.04
#